data_53acf1b48eda5d744bd090cc64a6b952
#
_entry.id   53acf1b48eda5d744bd090cc64a6b952
#
_cell.length_a   1.000
_cell.length_b   1.000
_cell.length_c   1.000
_cell.angle_alpha   90.00
_cell.angle_beta   90.00
_cell.angle_gamma   90.00
#
_symmetry.space_group_name_H-M   'P 1'
#
loop_
_entity.id
_entity.type
_entity.pdbx_description
1 polymer ?
#
loop_
_entity_poly.entity_id
_entity_poly.type
_entity_poly.pdbx_seq_one_letter_code
_entity_poly.pdbx_strand_id
1 'polypeptide(L)'
;MSTQQPTTHDTRPSPATFVLIHGAWHGGWCWRFVAERLVARGHRVFTPTLTGHGERRHLLGSVTSLDVAITDIENLIDAEELEDIVLVGHSYGGLVASGVADRKRDALRSLVFLDSLLAENGESAFDVLPRAVVDERLAAVNASGQTLGIPVPDGRVGFGIPEDHPLAPWVRRRLTPHPLATYRTPLTLRYPLGNGLPCTYVHCAKPSYDTLAPVRERVRQKSGWRWETLDSGHDAMVLDPDLLVTLLERLAAAAPSRKPVKV
;
A
#
# COMPACT_ATOMS: atom_id res chain seq x y z
N MET A 1 -4.47 15.20 55.37
CA MET A 1 -5.18 15.56 54.13
C MET A 1 -4.25 15.27 52.97
N SER A 2 -4.49 14.10 52.29
CA SER A 2 -3.64 13.66 51.17
C SER A 2 -4.26 14.19 49.87
N THR A 3 -3.60 15.11 49.24
CA THR A 3 -3.99 15.65 47.94
C THR A 3 -3.59 14.67 46.85
N GLN A 4 -4.57 13.91 46.35
CA GLN A 4 -4.40 13.14 45.12
C GLN A 4 -4.28 14.12 43.96
N GLN A 5 -3.12 14.11 43.27
CA GLN A 5 -2.96 14.82 42.00
C GLN A 5 -3.80 14.09 40.93
N PRO A 6 -4.51 14.81 40.05
CA PRO A 6 -5.24 14.18 38.97
C PRO A 6 -4.23 13.56 37.97
N THR A 7 -4.32 12.25 37.74
CA THR A 7 -3.62 11.58 36.68
C THR A 7 -4.20 12.08 35.35
N THR A 8 -3.44 12.94 34.66
CA THR A 8 -3.74 13.29 33.28
C THR A 8 -3.66 12.02 32.44
N HIS A 9 -4.82 11.48 32.02
CA HIS A 9 -4.86 10.45 31.00
C HIS A 9 -4.23 11.04 29.73
N ASP A 10 -3.05 10.52 29.37
CA ASP A 10 -2.42 10.84 28.08
C ASP A 10 -3.37 10.33 26.97
N THR A 11 -4.00 11.26 26.27
CA THR A 11 -4.98 10.99 25.21
C THR A 11 -4.31 10.60 23.88
N ARG A 12 -2.99 10.49 23.86
CA ARG A 12 -2.26 10.06 22.63
C ARG A 12 -2.57 8.60 22.33
N PRO A 13 -2.81 8.26 21.05
CA PRO A 13 -2.97 6.85 20.67
C PRO A 13 -1.73 6.03 21.02
N SER A 14 -1.93 4.79 21.43
CA SER A 14 -0.81 3.87 21.71
C SER A 14 0.10 3.75 20.48
N PRO A 15 1.44 3.78 20.67
CA PRO A 15 2.38 3.58 19.57
C PRO A 15 2.08 2.30 18.77
N ALA A 16 2.16 2.41 17.45
CA ALA A 16 1.96 1.31 16.52
C ALA A 16 3.12 1.24 15.52
N THR A 17 3.34 0.06 14.93
CA THR A 17 4.30 -0.14 13.84
C THR A 17 3.54 -0.15 12.51
N PHE A 18 3.91 0.74 11.59
CA PHE A 18 3.37 0.81 10.23
C PHE A 18 4.42 0.40 9.21
N VAL A 19 4.03 -0.46 8.27
CA VAL A 19 4.78 -0.72 7.04
C VAL A 19 3.90 -0.27 5.87
N LEU A 20 4.37 0.74 5.12
CA LEU A 20 3.62 1.43 4.07
C LEU A 20 4.19 1.07 2.70
N ILE A 21 3.46 0.24 1.95
CA ILE A 21 3.86 -0.28 0.64
C ILE A 21 3.28 0.63 -0.45
N HIS A 22 4.14 1.13 -1.33
CA HIS A 22 3.76 2.03 -2.41
C HIS A 22 3.09 1.34 -3.60
N GLY A 23 2.37 2.11 -4.43
CA GLY A 23 1.76 1.69 -5.67
C GLY A 23 2.73 1.57 -6.85
N ALA A 24 2.20 1.20 -8.01
CA ALA A 24 2.96 1.15 -9.26
C ALA A 24 3.59 2.51 -9.59
N TRP A 25 4.74 2.50 -10.26
CA TRP A 25 5.55 3.66 -10.68
C TRP A 25 6.14 4.50 -9.54
N HIS A 26 5.72 4.31 -8.31
CA HIS A 26 6.16 5.05 -7.12
C HIS A 26 7.41 4.41 -6.49
N GLY A 27 7.77 4.86 -5.31
CA GLY A 27 8.76 4.34 -4.39
C GLY A 27 8.36 4.77 -2.98
N GLY A 28 9.10 4.36 -1.96
CA GLY A 28 8.85 4.73 -0.56
C GLY A 28 8.73 6.23 -0.33
N TRP A 29 9.32 7.03 -1.21
CA TRP A 29 9.27 8.50 -1.19
C TRP A 29 7.84 9.07 -1.17
N CYS A 30 6.86 8.39 -1.77
CA CYS A 30 5.48 8.90 -1.83
C CYS A 30 4.82 8.96 -0.45
N TRP A 31 5.29 8.16 0.49
CA TRP A 31 4.80 8.12 1.87
C TRP A 31 5.41 9.19 2.79
N ARG A 32 6.36 9.99 2.30
CA ARG A 32 7.14 10.92 3.11
C ARG A 32 6.28 11.75 4.05
N PHE A 33 5.24 12.40 3.53
CA PHE A 33 4.42 13.33 4.33
C PHE A 33 3.58 12.60 5.39
N VAL A 34 3.14 11.38 5.11
CA VAL A 34 2.44 10.52 6.07
C VAL A 34 3.41 10.00 7.13
N ALA A 35 4.58 9.51 6.70
CA ALA A 35 5.60 8.97 7.61
C ALA A 35 6.09 10.02 8.61
N GLU A 36 6.42 11.22 8.16
CA GLU A 36 6.83 12.33 9.02
C GLU A 36 5.79 12.62 10.13
N ARG A 37 4.51 12.62 9.78
CA ARG A 37 3.41 12.86 10.72
C ARG A 37 3.18 11.72 11.70
N LEU A 38 3.21 10.48 11.22
CA LEU A 38 3.06 9.31 12.10
C LEU A 38 4.23 9.19 13.07
N VAL A 39 5.47 9.45 12.63
CA VAL A 39 6.66 9.47 13.50
C VAL A 39 6.55 10.58 14.54
N ALA A 40 6.11 11.80 14.16
CA ALA A 40 5.90 12.90 15.08
C ALA A 40 4.83 12.58 16.16
N ARG A 41 3.93 11.63 15.88
CA ARG A 41 2.91 11.14 16.82
C ARG A 41 3.36 9.91 17.63
N GLY A 42 4.63 9.50 17.48
CA GLY A 42 5.24 8.43 18.27
C GLY A 42 5.11 7.03 17.69
N HIS A 43 4.69 6.87 16.42
CA HIS A 43 4.63 5.58 15.74
C HIS A 43 5.98 5.20 15.13
N ARG A 44 6.22 3.88 14.99
CA ARG A 44 7.32 3.33 14.21
C ARG A 44 6.85 3.15 12.77
N VAL A 45 7.58 3.71 11.77
CA VAL A 45 7.10 3.76 10.38
C VAL A 45 8.19 3.34 9.42
N PHE A 46 7.87 2.42 8.51
CA PHE A 46 8.73 1.95 7.44
C PHE A 46 8.06 2.20 6.09
N THR A 47 8.83 2.77 5.17
CA THR A 47 8.37 3.09 3.80
C THR A 47 9.33 2.51 2.77
N PRO A 48 9.42 1.17 2.67
CA PRO A 48 10.36 0.53 1.76
C PRO A 48 10.07 0.90 0.30
N THR A 49 11.14 1.07 -0.48
CA THR A 49 11.05 1.09 -1.94
C THR A 49 11.24 -0.33 -2.46
N LEU A 50 10.25 -0.85 -3.16
CA LEU A 50 10.30 -2.17 -3.79
C LEU A 50 11.39 -2.23 -4.87
N THR A 51 12.01 -3.39 -5.05
CA THR A 51 13.06 -3.61 -6.05
C THR A 51 12.55 -3.22 -7.45
N GLY A 52 13.39 -2.51 -8.20
CA GLY A 52 13.09 -2.00 -9.54
C GLY A 52 12.35 -0.66 -9.58
N HIS A 53 12.04 -0.03 -8.44
CA HIS A 53 11.33 1.24 -8.34
C HIS A 53 12.19 2.35 -7.73
N GLY A 54 11.79 3.60 -7.89
CA GLY A 54 12.36 4.76 -7.25
C GLY A 54 13.90 4.80 -7.32
N GLU A 55 14.56 4.94 -6.18
CA GLU A 55 16.04 4.92 -6.06
C GLU A 55 16.63 3.53 -6.36
N ARG A 56 15.82 2.47 -6.36
CA ARG A 56 16.21 1.10 -6.72
C ARG A 56 15.90 0.74 -8.18
N ARG A 57 15.56 1.73 -9.02
CA ARG A 57 15.20 1.54 -10.44
C ARG A 57 16.26 0.82 -11.28
N HIS A 58 17.54 0.92 -10.90
CA HIS A 58 18.64 0.22 -11.55
C HIS A 58 18.53 -1.31 -11.47
N LEU A 59 17.68 -1.83 -10.57
CA LEU A 59 17.40 -3.25 -10.40
C LEU A 59 16.15 -3.72 -11.18
N LEU A 60 15.59 -2.89 -12.07
CA LEU A 60 14.40 -3.25 -12.85
C LEU A 60 14.53 -4.61 -13.55
N GLY A 61 15.71 -4.90 -14.11
CA GLY A 61 15.99 -6.15 -14.81
C GLY A 61 16.05 -7.40 -13.91
N SER A 62 16.18 -7.23 -12.60
CA SER A 62 16.18 -8.35 -11.64
C SER A 62 14.79 -8.73 -11.15
N VAL A 63 13.75 -7.94 -11.48
CA VAL A 63 12.38 -8.23 -11.06
C VAL A 63 11.72 -9.19 -12.04
N THR A 64 11.70 -10.47 -11.69
CA THR A 64 11.20 -11.55 -12.55
C THR A 64 9.75 -11.95 -12.24
N SER A 65 9.24 -11.57 -11.07
CA SER A 65 7.89 -11.92 -10.61
C SER A 65 7.38 -10.97 -9.51
N LEU A 66 6.11 -11.12 -9.14
CA LEU A 66 5.52 -10.47 -7.97
C LEU A 66 6.22 -10.90 -6.65
N ASP A 67 6.76 -12.12 -6.60
CA ASP A 67 7.44 -12.65 -5.42
C ASP A 67 8.66 -11.83 -4.99
N VAL A 68 9.36 -11.20 -5.94
CA VAL A 68 10.49 -10.29 -5.60
C VAL A 68 10.00 -9.16 -4.71
N ALA A 69 8.88 -8.54 -5.04
CA ALA A 69 8.31 -7.44 -4.27
C ALA A 69 7.75 -7.92 -2.91
N ILE A 70 7.17 -9.12 -2.84
CA ILE A 70 6.72 -9.72 -1.58
C ILE A 70 7.94 -9.99 -0.68
N THR A 71 9.01 -10.56 -1.23
CA THR A 71 10.26 -10.87 -0.51
C THR A 71 10.96 -9.59 0.01
N ASP A 72 10.90 -8.47 -0.71
CA ASP A 72 11.41 -7.19 -0.20
C ASP A 72 10.81 -6.84 1.17
N ILE A 73 9.50 -7.07 1.33
CA ILE A 73 8.79 -6.76 2.58
C ILE A 73 9.01 -7.85 3.64
N GLU A 74 9.07 -9.13 3.26
CA GLU A 74 9.41 -10.22 4.18
C GLU A 74 10.79 -9.99 4.81
N ASN A 75 11.79 -9.67 3.97
CA ASN A 75 13.14 -9.39 4.43
C ASN A 75 13.22 -8.15 5.34
N LEU A 76 12.43 -7.11 5.06
CA LEU A 76 12.33 -5.96 5.95
C LEU A 76 11.78 -6.36 7.31
N ILE A 77 10.69 -7.15 7.35
CA ILE A 77 10.07 -7.63 8.58
C ILE A 77 11.08 -8.43 9.41
N ASP A 78 11.82 -9.34 8.77
CA ASP A 78 12.79 -10.20 9.44
C ASP A 78 14.02 -9.41 9.91
N ALA A 79 14.58 -8.54 9.07
CA ALA A 79 15.79 -7.78 9.41
C ALA A 79 15.57 -6.75 10.52
N GLU A 80 14.37 -6.19 10.60
CA GLU A 80 13.98 -5.20 11.61
C GLU A 80 13.25 -5.83 12.81
N GLU A 81 13.10 -7.15 12.81
CA GLU A 81 12.39 -7.94 13.83
C GLU A 81 11.01 -7.33 14.16
N LEU A 82 10.23 -7.04 13.09
CA LEU A 82 8.96 -6.34 13.23
C LEU A 82 7.84 -7.26 13.67
N GLU A 83 7.08 -6.80 14.66
CA GLU A 83 5.90 -7.46 15.19
C GLU A 83 4.73 -6.47 15.30
N ASP A 84 3.52 -7.01 15.36
CA ASP A 84 2.28 -6.25 15.59
C ASP A 84 2.09 -5.12 14.57
N ILE A 85 2.34 -5.43 13.29
CA ILE A 85 2.42 -4.50 12.18
C ILE A 85 1.02 -4.16 11.64
N VAL A 86 0.73 -2.88 11.45
CA VAL A 86 -0.33 -2.41 10.56
C VAL A 86 0.30 -2.31 9.17
N LEU A 87 -0.01 -3.29 8.30
CA LEU A 87 0.51 -3.34 6.95
C LEU A 87 -0.44 -2.60 6.00
N VAL A 88 0.07 -1.55 5.35
CA VAL A 88 -0.70 -0.72 4.42
C VAL A 88 -0.20 -0.94 3.01
N GLY A 89 -1.06 -1.41 2.12
CA GLY A 89 -0.76 -1.52 0.69
C GLY A 89 -1.55 -0.47 -0.09
N HIS A 90 -0.87 0.40 -0.84
CA HIS A 90 -1.51 1.35 -1.74
C HIS A 90 -1.51 0.80 -3.17
N SER A 91 -2.67 0.88 -3.86
CA SER A 91 -2.76 0.54 -5.27
C SER A 91 -2.17 -0.86 -5.56
N TYR A 92 -1.19 -1.00 -6.44
CA TYR A 92 -0.43 -2.25 -6.67
C TYR A 92 0.13 -2.87 -5.37
N GLY A 93 0.52 -2.05 -4.40
CA GLY A 93 1.01 -2.51 -3.10
C GLY A 93 0.03 -3.42 -2.34
N GLY A 94 -1.25 -3.42 -2.71
CA GLY A 94 -2.23 -4.35 -2.16
C GLY A 94 -1.97 -5.81 -2.53
N LEU A 95 -1.46 -6.09 -3.74
CA LEU A 95 -1.04 -7.44 -4.14
C LEU A 95 0.15 -7.91 -3.30
N VAL A 96 1.13 -7.01 -3.08
CA VAL A 96 2.30 -7.29 -2.25
C VAL A 96 1.87 -7.55 -0.81
N ALA A 97 1.04 -6.67 -0.24
CA ALA A 97 0.52 -6.83 1.14
C ALA A 97 -0.25 -8.15 1.30
N SER A 98 -0.99 -8.58 0.27
CA SER A 98 -1.71 -9.87 0.28
C SER A 98 -0.76 -11.06 0.35
N GLY A 99 0.31 -11.06 -0.45
CA GLY A 99 1.34 -12.10 -0.42
C GLY A 99 2.11 -12.13 0.91
N VAL A 100 2.43 -10.96 1.47
CA VAL A 100 3.06 -10.87 2.79
C VAL A 100 2.13 -11.41 3.88
N ALA A 101 0.84 -11.11 3.84
CA ALA A 101 -0.14 -11.63 4.79
C ALA A 101 -0.28 -13.15 4.74
N ASP A 102 -0.12 -13.75 3.55
CA ASP A 102 -0.09 -15.21 3.41
C ASP A 102 1.12 -15.85 4.09
N ARG A 103 2.28 -15.18 4.06
CA ARG A 103 3.57 -15.74 4.49
C ARG A 103 4.01 -15.33 5.89
N LYS A 104 3.65 -14.11 6.33
CA LYS A 104 4.09 -13.48 7.59
C LYS A 104 2.93 -13.08 8.50
N ARG A 105 1.81 -13.83 8.45
CA ARG A 105 0.59 -13.54 9.22
C ARG A 105 0.83 -13.16 10.68
N ASP A 106 1.73 -13.88 11.34
CA ASP A 106 1.94 -13.75 12.80
C ASP A 106 2.64 -12.45 13.18
N ALA A 107 3.38 -11.83 12.25
CA ALA A 107 3.97 -10.51 12.43
C ALA A 107 2.94 -9.37 12.27
N LEU A 108 1.74 -9.65 11.71
CA LEU A 108 0.79 -8.64 11.32
C LEU A 108 -0.35 -8.48 12.33
N ARG A 109 -0.70 -7.24 12.67
CA ARG A 109 -1.89 -6.86 13.42
C ARG A 109 -3.12 -6.79 12.52
N SER A 110 -2.99 -6.09 11.40
CA SER A 110 -4.07 -5.83 10.46
C SER A 110 -3.56 -5.44 9.09
N LEU A 111 -4.46 -5.50 8.09
CA LEU A 111 -4.21 -5.06 6.72
C LEU A 111 -5.07 -3.86 6.39
N VAL A 112 -4.46 -2.85 5.78
CA VAL A 112 -5.16 -1.68 5.20
C VAL A 112 -4.85 -1.62 3.71
N PHE A 113 -5.87 -1.76 2.90
CA PHE A 113 -5.80 -1.69 1.43
C PHE A 113 -6.26 -0.30 0.98
N LEU A 114 -5.29 0.61 0.81
CA LEU A 114 -5.57 2.00 0.42
C LEU A 114 -5.75 2.06 -1.10
N ASP A 115 -6.99 2.18 -1.53
CA ASP A 115 -7.41 2.22 -2.95
C ASP A 115 -6.62 1.22 -3.81
N SER A 116 -6.65 -0.05 -3.38
CA SER A 116 -5.69 -1.07 -3.80
C SER A 116 -6.20 -2.00 -4.87
N LEU A 117 -5.26 -2.51 -5.68
CA LEU A 117 -5.45 -3.75 -6.45
C LEU A 117 -5.46 -4.93 -5.50
N LEU A 118 -6.44 -5.83 -5.71
CA LEU A 118 -6.55 -7.10 -5.00
C LEU A 118 -6.86 -8.20 -6.01
N ALA A 119 -6.19 -9.33 -5.83
CA ALA A 119 -6.35 -10.53 -6.61
C ALA A 119 -6.57 -11.74 -5.70
N GLU A 120 -7.34 -12.71 -6.16
CA GLU A 120 -7.46 -14.01 -5.49
C GLU A 120 -6.28 -14.91 -5.90
N ASN A 121 -6.17 -16.07 -5.24
CA ASN A 121 -5.14 -17.04 -5.60
C ASN A 121 -5.22 -17.43 -7.08
N GLY A 122 -4.11 -17.35 -7.79
CA GLY A 122 -3.98 -17.66 -9.22
C GLY A 122 -4.31 -16.50 -10.16
N GLU A 123 -4.78 -15.34 -9.67
CA GLU A 123 -5.01 -14.15 -10.49
C GLU A 123 -3.79 -13.23 -10.47
N SER A 124 -3.48 -12.63 -11.60
CA SER A 124 -2.48 -11.57 -11.75
C SER A 124 -3.11 -10.17 -11.68
N ALA A 125 -2.29 -9.13 -11.64
CA ALA A 125 -2.77 -7.76 -11.76
C ALA A 125 -3.56 -7.52 -13.06
N PHE A 126 -3.12 -8.14 -14.16
CA PHE A 126 -3.80 -8.01 -15.45
C PHE A 126 -5.15 -8.72 -15.51
N ASP A 127 -5.37 -9.76 -14.70
CA ASP A 127 -6.65 -10.47 -14.66
C ASP A 127 -7.74 -9.68 -13.94
N VAL A 128 -7.37 -8.78 -13.04
CA VAL A 128 -8.33 -7.99 -12.21
C VAL A 128 -8.54 -6.58 -12.71
N LEU A 129 -7.74 -6.13 -13.69
CA LEU A 129 -7.86 -4.81 -14.30
C LEU A 129 -8.84 -4.83 -15.48
N PRO A 130 -9.52 -3.70 -15.78
CA PRO A 130 -10.30 -3.56 -17.01
C PRO A 130 -9.45 -3.85 -18.25
N ARG A 131 -10.01 -4.61 -19.21
CA ARG A 131 -9.30 -5.02 -20.42
C ARG A 131 -8.68 -3.84 -21.18
N ALA A 132 -9.40 -2.73 -21.30
CA ALA A 132 -8.90 -1.53 -21.95
C ALA A 132 -7.63 -0.96 -21.30
N VAL A 133 -7.55 -1.03 -19.97
CA VAL A 133 -6.35 -0.60 -19.20
C VAL A 133 -5.18 -1.55 -19.43
N VAL A 134 -5.43 -2.84 -19.52
CA VAL A 134 -4.39 -3.84 -19.83
C VAL A 134 -3.84 -3.61 -21.23
N ASP A 135 -4.71 -3.43 -22.22
CA ASP A 135 -4.34 -3.20 -23.62
C ASP A 135 -3.54 -1.88 -23.77
N GLU A 136 -3.96 -0.80 -23.08
CA GLU A 136 -3.22 0.48 -23.03
C GLU A 136 -1.80 0.29 -22.50
N ARG A 137 -1.64 -0.42 -21.36
CA ARG A 137 -0.34 -0.67 -20.75
C ARG A 137 0.58 -1.51 -21.62
N LEU A 138 0.05 -2.57 -22.25
CA LEU A 138 0.81 -3.41 -23.17
C LEU A 138 1.20 -2.66 -24.44
N ALA A 139 0.32 -1.82 -24.97
CA ALA A 139 0.63 -0.94 -26.11
C ALA A 139 1.75 0.04 -25.76
N ALA A 140 1.71 0.64 -24.56
CA ALA A 140 2.77 1.54 -24.09
C ALA A 140 4.13 0.84 -23.95
N VAL A 141 4.14 -0.40 -23.44
CA VAL A 141 5.36 -1.24 -23.38
C VAL A 141 5.92 -1.46 -24.79
N ASN A 142 5.07 -1.88 -25.75
CA ASN A 142 5.48 -2.12 -27.13
C ASN A 142 6.00 -0.86 -27.80
N ALA A 143 5.33 0.28 -27.63
CA ALA A 143 5.73 1.56 -28.22
C ALA A 143 7.04 2.11 -27.64
N SER A 144 7.33 1.85 -26.38
CA SER A 144 8.57 2.32 -25.72
C SER A 144 9.82 1.54 -26.10
N GLY A 145 9.67 0.38 -26.74
CA GLY A 145 10.78 -0.56 -26.98
C GLY A 145 11.37 -1.18 -25.71
N GLN A 146 10.81 -0.88 -24.56
CA GLN A 146 11.21 -1.46 -23.27
C GLN A 146 10.42 -2.73 -23.01
N THR A 147 11.12 -3.85 -22.76
CA THR A 147 10.47 -5.14 -22.52
C THR A 147 10.27 -5.45 -21.03
N LEU A 148 10.97 -4.74 -20.15
CA LEU A 148 11.04 -5.05 -18.71
C LEU A 148 10.10 -4.19 -17.85
N GLY A 149 9.70 -3.02 -18.33
CA GLY A 149 8.93 -2.07 -17.54
C GLY A 149 7.72 -1.51 -18.27
N ILE A 150 6.64 -1.28 -17.54
CA ILE A 150 5.49 -0.48 -17.98
C ILE A 150 5.89 0.98 -17.84
N PRO A 151 5.95 1.78 -18.91
CA PRO A 151 6.27 3.20 -18.83
C PRO A 151 5.34 3.94 -17.87
N VAL A 152 5.81 5.06 -17.34
CA VAL A 152 4.95 5.99 -16.60
C VAL A 152 3.88 6.51 -17.58
N PRO A 153 2.58 6.43 -17.24
CA PRO A 153 1.52 6.92 -18.13
C PRO A 153 1.65 8.41 -18.43
N ASP A 154 1.57 8.77 -19.70
CA ASP A 154 1.61 10.17 -20.14
C ASP A 154 0.41 10.97 -19.60
N GLY A 155 0.64 12.25 -19.26
CA GLY A 155 -0.39 13.20 -18.86
C GLY A 155 -1.05 12.93 -17.49
N ARG A 156 -0.62 11.89 -16.78
CA ARG A 156 -1.12 11.58 -15.43
C ARG A 156 -0.01 11.74 -14.40
N VAL A 157 -0.10 12.78 -13.61
CA VAL A 157 0.77 12.94 -12.45
C VAL A 157 0.17 12.12 -11.32
N GLY A 158 0.88 11.05 -10.87
CA GLY A 158 0.54 10.30 -9.66
C GLY A 158 -0.95 9.97 -9.53
N PHE A 159 -1.58 9.43 -10.58
CA PHE A 159 -2.94 8.85 -10.54
C PHE A 159 -3.98 9.58 -9.66
N GLY A 160 -4.18 10.86 -9.90
CA GLY A 160 -5.20 11.65 -9.20
C GLY A 160 -4.69 12.95 -8.60
N ILE A 161 -3.39 13.22 -8.71
CA ILE A 161 -2.85 14.53 -8.37
C ILE A 161 -3.15 15.49 -9.54
N PRO A 162 -3.91 16.59 -9.33
CA PRO A 162 -4.16 17.60 -10.36
C PRO A 162 -2.84 18.19 -10.88
N GLU A 163 -2.81 18.57 -12.17
CA GLU A 163 -1.58 19.12 -12.78
C GLU A 163 -1.14 20.44 -12.15
N ASP A 164 -2.10 21.22 -11.67
CA ASP A 164 -1.90 22.51 -10.97
C ASP A 164 -1.56 22.34 -9.48
N HIS A 165 -1.59 21.11 -8.96
CA HIS A 165 -1.22 20.85 -7.57
C HIS A 165 0.26 21.19 -7.31
N PRO A 166 0.61 21.92 -6.24
CA PRO A 166 1.99 22.34 -5.96
C PRO A 166 3.01 21.20 -5.94
N LEU A 167 2.59 19.99 -5.55
CA LEU A 167 3.46 18.80 -5.50
C LEU A 167 3.48 18.00 -6.80
N ALA A 168 2.68 18.35 -7.83
CA ALA A 168 2.66 17.62 -9.09
C ALA A 168 4.06 17.52 -9.74
N PRO A 169 4.85 18.61 -9.85
CA PRO A 169 6.22 18.50 -10.38
C PRO A 169 7.14 17.65 -9.51
N TRP A 170 6.93 17.63 -8.19
CA TRP A 170 7.72 16.83 -7.25
C TRP A 170 7.47 15.33 -7.43
N VAL A 171 6.20 14.93 -7.62
CA VAL A 171 5.82 13.54 -7.91
C VAL A 171 6.34 13.12 -9.28
N ARG A 172 6.07 13.90 -10.34
CA ARG A 172 6.45 13.58 -11.72
C ARG A 172 7.93 13.24 -11.87
N ARG A 173 8.82 13.99 -11.21
CA ARG A 173 10.27 13.75 -11.28
C ARG A 173 10.72 12.46 -10.60
N ARG A 174 9.87 11.82 -9.80
CA ARG A 174 10.20 10.63 -9.00
C ARG A 174 9.58 9.34 -9.51
N LEU A 175 8.58 9.45 -10.39
CA LEU A 175 7.98 8.28 -11.01
C LEU A 175 9.01 7.54 -11.86
N THR A 176 8.96 6.21 -11.81
CA THR A 176 9.84 5.31 -12.56
C THR A 176 9.01 4.23 -13.25
N PRO A 177 9.47 3.63 -14.36
CA PRO A 177 8.78 2.50 -14.96
C PRO A 177 8.49 1.41 -13.93
N HIS A 178 7.33 0.75 -14.09
CA HIS A 178 6.91 -0.33 -13.20
C HIS A 178 7.30 -1.69 -13.80
N PRO A 179 7.91 -2.62 -13.03
CA PRO A 179 8.30 -3.93 -13.55
C PRO A 179 7.13 -4.71 -14.14
N LEU A 180 7.15 -4.99 -15.45
CA LEU A 180 6.07 -5.66 -16.16
C LEU A 180 5.81 -7.07 -15.63
N ALA A 181 6.86 -7.79 -15.22
CA ALA A 181 6.75 -9.14 -14.70
C ALA A 181 5.80 -9.24 -13.50
N THR A 182 5.77 -8.24 -12.63
CA THR A 182 4.91 -8.24 -11.43
C THR A 182 3.41 -8.14 -11.75
N TYR A 183 3.07 -7.54 -12.91
CA TYR A 183 1.68 -7.46 -13.38
C TYR A 183 1.21 -8.73 -14.09
N ARG A 184 2.16 -9.51 -14.64
CA ARG A 184 1.88 -10.77 -15.34
C ARG A 184 1.89 -11.97 -14.41
N THR A 185 2.61 -11.90 -13.30
CA THR A 185 2.73 -13.02 -12.37
C THR A 185 1.46 -13.18 -11.56
N PRO A 186 0.81 -14.34 -11.56
CA PRO A 186 -0.29 -14.64 -10.68
C PRO A 186 0.12 -14.60 -9.22
N LEU A 187 -0.74 -14.04 -8.38
CA LEU A 187 -0.58 -14.09 -6.92
C LEU A 187 -0.80 -15.53 -6.43
N THR A 188 0.16 -16.05 -5.68
CA THR A 188 0.07 -17.38 -5.07
C THR A 188 -0.23 -17.24 -3.58
N LEU A 189 -1.38 -17.73 -3.15
CA LEU A 189 -1.81 -17.75 -1.75
C LEU A 189 -2.08 -19.18 -1.31
N ARG A 190 -1.64 -19.53 -0.11
CA ARG A 190 -1.96 -20.81 0.57
C ARG A 190 -3.27 -20.73 1.34
N TYR A 191 -3.65 -19.53 1.73
CA TYR A 191 -4.82 -19.21 2.53
C TYR A 191 -5.74 -18.21 1.80
N PRO A 192 -7.01 -18.09 2.17
CA PRO A 192 -7.90 -17.07 1.61
C PRO A 192 -7.31 -15.66 1.76
N LEU A 193 -7.61 -14.78 0.82
CA LEU A 193 -7.13 -13.40 0.81
C LEU A 193 -7.36 -12.71 2.16
N GLY A 194 -6.29 -12.13 2.71
CA GLY A 194 -6.28 -11.53 4.05
C GLY A 194 -5.94 -12.50 5.18
N ASN A 195 -5.89 -13.81 4.93
CA ASN A 195 -5.43 -14.87 5.85
C ASN A 195 -6.01 -14.75 7.28
N GLY A 196 -7.31 -14.41 7.39
CA GLY A 196 -8.01 -14.25 8.68
C GLY A 196 -7.56 -13.05 9.52
N LEU A 197 -6.82 -12.11 8.95
CA LEU A 197 -6.48 -10.84 9.60
C LEU A 197 -7.65 -9.85 9.52
N PRO A 198 -7.75 -8.89 10.46
CA PRO A 198 -8.62 -7.72 10.28
C PRO A 198 -8.21 -6.97 9.02
N CYS A 199 -9.10 -6.90 8.03
CA CYS A 199 -8.88 -6.24 6.75
C CYS A 199 -9.78 -5.01 6.63
N THR A 200 -9.20 -3.89 6.19
CA THR A 200 -9.93 -2.68 5.83
C THR A 200 -9.58 -2.27 4.41
N TYR A 201 -10.58 -2.10 3.56
CA TYR A 201 -10.41 -1.44 2.26
C TYR A 201 -10.79 0.04 2.39
N VAL A 202 -9.90 0.91 1.98
CA VAL A 202 -10.10 2.36 1.97
C VAL A 202 -10.26 2.81 0.53
N HIS A 203 -11.45 3.27 0.17
CA HIS A 203 -11.76 3.86 -1.13
C HIS A 203 -11.45 5.36 -1.12
N CYS A 204 -10.52 5.82 -1.97
CA CYS A 204 -10.29 7.23 -2.25
C CYS A 204 -11.34 7.71 -3.26
N ALA A 205 -12.25 8.60 -2.82
CA ALA A 205 -13.48 8.89 -3.55
C ALA A 205 -13.49 10.21 -4.33
N LYS A 206 -12.50 11.10 -4.14
CA LYS A 206 -12.49 12.45 -4.73
C LYS A 206 -11.14 12.87 -5.32
N PRO A 207 -10.93 12.68 -6.62
CA PRO A 207 -11.74 11.88 -7.54
C PRO A 207 -11.53 10.39 -7.35
N SER A 208 -12.56 9.60 -7.66
CA SER A 208 -12.44 8.14 -7.69
C SER A 208 -11.55 7.69 -8.85
N TYR A 209 -10.69 6.72 -8.60
CA TYR A 209 -9.84 6.11 -9.63
C TYR A 209 -10.58 4.91 -10.26
N ASP A 210 -11.28 5.15 -11.37
CA ASP A 210 -12.22 4.18 -11.97
C ASP A 210 -11.59 2.88 -12.45
N THR A 211 -10.29 2.88 -12.71
CA THR A 211 -9.52 1.65 -13.01
C THR A 211 -9.73 0.56 -11.95
N LEU A 212 -10.01 0.94 -10.70
CA LEU A 212 -10.22 0.00 -9.59
C LEU A 212 -11.69 -0.33 -9.32
N ALA A 213 -12.63 0.16 -10.14
CA ALA A 213 -14.05 -0.10 -9.93
C ALA A 213 -14.39 -1.60 -9.85
N PRO A 214 -13.86 -2.49 -10.73
CA PRO A 214 -14.12 -3.93 -10.62
C PRO A 214 -13.59 -4.55 -9.32
N VAL A 215 -12.43 -4.11 -8.85
CA VAL A 215 -11.84 -4.58 -7.59
C VAL A 215 -12.71 -4.14 -6.41
N ARG A 216 -13.15 -2.87 -6.40
CA ARG A 216 -14.03 -2.34 -5.34
C ARG A 216 -15.33 -3.11 -5.24
N GLU A 217 -15.94 -3.46 -6.38
CA GLU A 217 -17.17 -4.28 -6.38
C GLU A 217 -16.95 -5.66 -5.73
N ARG A 218 -15.86 -6.33 -6.08
CA ARG A 218 -15.48 -7.63 -5.48
C ARG A 218 -15.23 -7.52 -3.97
N VAL A 219 -14.57 -6.44 -3.53
CA VAL A 219 -14.27 -6.22 -2.10
C VAL A 219 -15.53 -5.98 -1.29
N ARG A 220 -16.52 -5.25 -1.83
CA ARG A 220 -17.81 -5.03 -1.14
C ARG A 220 -18.55 -6.31 -0.81
N GLN A 221 -18.27 -7.39 -1.54
CA GLN A 221 -18.89 -8.71 -1.31
C GLN A 221 -18.12 -9.55 -0.28
N LYS A 222 -16.95 -9.08 0.21
CA LYS A 222 -16.15 -9.83 1.19
C LYS A 222 -16.71 -9.69 2.59
N SER A 223 -17.19 -10.81 3.13
CA SER A 223 -17.67 -10.87 4.51
C SER A 223 -16.54 -10.60 5.52
N GLY A 224 -16.83 -9.82 6.56
CA GLY A 224 -15.90 -9.53 7.64
C GLY A 224 -14.84 -8.46 7.33
N TRP A 225 -14.79 -7.93 6.11
CA TRP A 225 -13.93 -6.82 5.76
C TRP A 225 -14.59 -5.48 6.11
N ARG A 226 -13.79 -4.55 6.63
CA ARG A 226 -14.25 -3.18 6.86
C ARG A 226 -14.11 -2.39 5.56
N TRP A 227 -15.10 -1.57 5.26
CA TRP A 227 -15.06 -0.58 4.20
C TRP A 227 -14.98 0.83 4.80
N GLU A 228 -14.03 1.61 4.31
CA GLU A 228 -13.89 3.02 4.64
C GLU A 228 -13.87 3.84 3.36
N THR A 229 -14.32 5.09 3.44
CA THR A 229 -14.23 6.05 2.34
C THR A 229 -13.40 7.23 2.79
N LEU A 230 -12.39 7.58 2.01
CA LEU A 230 -11.54 8.74 2.22
C LEU A 230 -11.88 9.81 1.19
N ASP A 231 -12.11 11.02 1.66
CA ASP A 231 -12.46 12.18 0.83
C ASP A 231 -11.20 12.80 0.21
N SER A 232 -10.51 12.01 -0.60
CA SER A 232 -9.24 12.31 -1.26
C SER A 232 -9.14 11.57 -2.58
N GLY A 233 -8.17 11.94 -3.43
CA GLY A 233 -7.81 11.22 -4.64
C GLY A 233 -6.96 9.98 -4.38
N HIS A 234 -6.64 9.24 -5.46
CA HIS A 234 -5.91 7.97 -5.40
C HIS A 234 -4.59 8.07 -4.62
N ASP A 235 -3.80 9.13 -4.84
CA ASP A 235 -2.55 9.39 -4.13
C ASP A 235 -2.77 10.20 -2.83
N ALA A 236 -3.70 9.76 -2.00
CA ALA A 236 -4.06 10.42 -0.73
C ALA A 236 -2.87 10.71 0.19
N MET A 237 -1.79 9.89 0.09
CA MET A 237 -0.56 10.10 0.87
C MET A 237 0.17 11.39 0.51
N VAL A 238 -0.09 11.94 -0.68
CA VAL A 238 0.47 13.21 -1.17
C VAL A 238 -0.55 14.33 -1.06
N LEU A 239 -1.81 14.05 -1.40
CA LEU A 239 -2.90 15.03 -1.46
C LEU A 239 -3.35 15.46 -0.06
N ASP A 240 -3.67 14.49 0.78
CA ASP A 240 -4.31 14.70 2.08
C ASP A 240 -3.65 13.89 3.20
N PRO A 241 -2.33 14.08 3.45
CA PRO A 241 -1.59 13.26 4.42
C PRO A 241 -2.15 13.34 5.83
N ASP A 242 -2.69 14.47 6.28
CA ASP A 242 -3.28 14.62 7.61
C ASP A 242 -4.58 13.81 7.76
N LEU A 243 -5.42 13.82 6.74
CA LEU A 243 -6.64 13.03 6.71
C LEU A 243 -6.32 11.52 6.72
N LEU A 244 -5.34 11.11 5.92
CA LEU A 244 -4.90 9.72 5.85
C LEU A 244 -4.28 9.25 7.18
N VAL A 245 -3.43 10.06 7.80
CA VAL A 245 -2.82 9.75 9.10
C VAL A 245 -3.90 9.53 10.17
N THR A 246 -4.88 10.43 10.26
CA THR A 246 -6.01 10.30 11.20
C THR A 246 -6.78 9.00 11.00
N LEU A 247 -7.00 8.62 9.75
CA LEU A 247 -7.65 7.35 9.42
C LEU A 247 -6.79 6.15 9.85
N LEU A 248 -5.49 6.15 9.51
CA LEU A 248 -4.58 5.05 9.83
C LEU A 248 -4.45 4.83 11.34
N GLU A 249 -4.35 5.89 12.14
CA GLU A 249 -4.32 5.80 13.61
C GLU A 249 -5.63 5.19 14.16
N ARG A 250 -6.78 5.63 13.64
CA ARG A 250 -8.09 5.10 14.05
C ARG A 250 -8.19 3.60 13.72
N LEU A 251 -7.70 3.17 12.55
CA LEU A 251 -7.70 1.77 12.15
C LEU A 251 -6.73 0.93 12.99
N ALA A 252 -5.55 1.47 13.30
CA ALA A 252 -4.58 0.81 14.17
C ALA A 252 -5.13 0.61 15.60
N ALA A 253 -5.81 1.62 16.14
CA ALA A 253 -6.43 1.54 17.47
C ALA A 253 -7.60 0.55 17.53
N ALA A 254 -8.35 0.40 16.43
CA ALA A 254 -9.50 -0.51 16.35
C ALA A 254 -9.10 -1.98 16.15
N ALA A 255 -7.88 -2.26 15.66
CA ALA A 255 -7.39 -3.62 15.46
C ALA A 255 -6.84 -4.18 16.80
N PRO A 256 -7.18 -5.42 17.19
CA PRO A 256 -6.66 -6.02 18.40
C PRO A 256 -5.14 -6.16 18.31
N SER A 257 -4.40 -5.61 19.29
CA SER A 257 -2.96 -5.75 19.36
C SER A 257 -2.60 -7.23 19.60
N ARG A 258 -1.68 -7.74 18.82
CA ARG A 258 -1.07 -9.05 19.02
C ARG A 258 0.18 -8.86 19.86
N LYS A 259 0.01 -8.75 21.20
CA LYS A 259 1.17 -8.81 22.08
C LYS A 259 1.85 -10.15 21.88
N PRO A 260 3.20 -10.21 21.80
CA PRO A 260 3.90 -11.47 21.75
C PRO A 260 3.49 -12.28 22.97
N VAL A 261 3.11 -13.54 22.75
CA VAL A 261 2.99 -14.51 23.85
C VAL A 261 4.41 -14.66 24.37
N LYS A 262 4.69 -14.03 25.51
CA LYS A 262 5.96 -14.27 26.21
C LYS A 262 5.98 -15.76 26.56
N VAL A 263 6.82 -16.53 25.85
CA VAL A 263 7.18 -17.89 26.18
C VAL A 263 8.14 -17.85 27.36
#